data_fbd5be135b57e47447539a51e6c73f58
#
_entry.id   fbd5be135b57e47447539a51e6c73f58
#
_cell.length_a   1.000
_cell.length_b   1.000
_cell.length_c   1.000
_cell.angle_alpha   90.00
_cell.angle_beta   90.00
_cell.angle_gamma   90.00
#
_symmetry.space_group_name_H-M   'P 1'
#
loop_
_entity.id
_entity.type
_entity.pdbx_description
1 polymer ?
#
loop_
_entity_poly.entity_id
_entity_poly.type
_entity_poly.pdbx_seq_one_letter_code
_entity_poly.pdbx_strand_id
1 'polypeptide(L)'
;MQLEKAEDVIQLMSMGANYNQKMRALKPNLKIMKMLDNNNLLDESKLNYLIDLDKQNPEAITKLLKDSGIDPLNVDIEEDSKYKPTAYTVNDKEVELDTVLEEIQHSSSYRETIDVISNKWDEPSKRIILDDPNIIRHINDHISEGVYGEIMTVVERERALGRLSGVPDITAYNQVGEHMQAKGMFKAQQTTPAANTNVKPIEKSKKIDPKLN
;
A
#
# COMPACT_ATOMS: atom_id res chain seq x y z
N MET A 1 -13.13 13.26 -20.58
CA MET A 1 -13.23 12.46 -21.82
C MET A 1 -14.67 11.95 -21.88
N GLN A 2 -15.47 12.36 -22.88
CA GLN A 2 -16.85 11.88 -23.02
C GLN A 2 -16.80 10.53 -23.75
N LEU A 3 -17.38 9.50 -23.14
CA LEU A 3 -17.50 8.16 -23.73
C LEU A 3 -18.78 8.14 -24.56
N GLU A 4 -18.67 8.36 -25.87
CA GLU A 4 -19.84 8.44 -26.77
C GLU A 4 -20.06 7.14 -27.57
N LYS A 5 -19.11 6.20 -27.59
CA LYS A 5 -19.20 4.97 -28.37
C LYS A 5 -18.74 3.75 -27.60
N ALA A 6 -19.34 2.58 -27.89
CA ALA A 6 -18.94 1.30 -27.32
C ALA A 6 -17.45 0.97 -27.60
N GLU A 7 -16.92 1.45 -28.72
CA GLU A 7 -15.51 1.30 -29.12
C GLU A 7 -14.57 2.01 -28.13
N ASP A 8 -14.94 3.19 -27.64
CA ASP A 8 -14.15 3.95 -26.64
C ASP A 8 -14.09 3.20 -25.31
N VAL A 9 -15.17 2.54 -24.91
CA VAL A 9 -15.22 1.70 -23.71
C VAL A 9 -14.29 0.49 -23.85
N ILE A 10 -14.35 -0.21 -24.99
CA ILE A 10 -13.48 -1.37 -25.28
C ILE A 10 -12.01 -0.95 -25.29
N GLN A 11 -11.70 0.20 -25.88
CA GLN A 11 -10.34 0.73 -25.89
C GLN A 11 -9.84 1.07 -24.47
N LEU A 12 -10.66 1.70 -23.64
CA LEU A 12 -10.34 2.02 -22.24
C LEU A 12 -10.13 0.74 -21.41
N MET A 13 -11.01 -0.26 -21.57
CA MET A 13 -10.87 -1.55 -20.90
C MET A 13 -9.60 -2.29 -21.36
N SER A 14 -9.26 -2.23 -22.66
CA SER A 14 -8.02 -2.80 -23.19
C SER A 14 -6.79 -2.09 -22.65
N MET A 15 -6.82 -0.76 -22.55
CA MET A 15 -5.73 0.03 -21.96
C MET A 15 -5.55 -0.31 -20.46
N GLY A 16 -6.64 -0.43 -19.70
CA GLY A 16 -6.61 -0.83 -18.29
C GLY A 16 -6.07 -2.24 -18.09
N ALA A 17 -6.48 -3.20 -18.93
CA ALA A 17 -5.96 -4.56 -18.87
C ALA A 17 -4.46 -4.61 -19.21
N ASN A 18 -4.02 -3.87 -20.23
CA ASN A 18 -2.61 -3.76 -20.58
C ASN A 18 -1.77 -3.07 -19.49
N TYR A 19 -2.33 -2.05 -18.83
CA TYR A 19 -1.68 -1.39 -17.69
C TYR A 19 -1.46 -2.37 -16.54
N ASN A 20 -2.50 -3.09 -16.13
CA ASN A 20 -2.41 -4.07 -15.06
C ASN A 20 -1.40 -5.19 -15.36
N GLN A 21 -1.33 -5.63 -16.62
CA GLN A 21 -0.36 -6.63 -17.03
C GLN A 21 1.07 -6.09 -16.97
N LYS A 22 1.30 -4.85 -17.43
CA LYS A 22 2.61 -4.18 -17.33
C LYS A 22 3.02 -3.94 -15.87
N MET A 23 2.11 -3.50 -15.02
CA MET A 23 2.38 -3.29 -13.60
C MET A 23 2.74 -4.60 -12.89
N ARG A 24 2.05 -5.71 -13.19
CA ARG A 24 2.42 -7.03 -12.66
C ARG A 24 3.82 -7.47 -13.10
N ALA A 25 4.20 -7.18 -14.35
CA ALA A 25 5.54 -7.49 -14.85
C ALA A 25 6.64 -6.60 -14.22
N LEU A 26 6.30 -5.36 -13.85
CA LEU A 26 7.23 -4.43 -13.19
C LEU A 26 7.37 -4.68 -11.67
N LYS A 27 6.40 -5.32 -11.04
CA LYS A 27 6.38 -5.53 -9.58
C LYS A 27 7.68 -6.12 -9.00
N PRO A 28 8.33 -7.15 -9.62
CA PRO A 28 9.61 -7.64 -9.13
C PRO A 28 10.72 -6.58 -9.18
N ASN A 29 10.73 -5.74 -10.22
CA ASN A 29 11.71 -4.67 -10.39
C ASN A 29 11.49 -3.56 -9.36
N LEU A 30 10.24 -3.21 -9.08
CA LEU A 30 9.88 -2.23 -8.05
C LEU A 30 10.35 -2.70 -6.66
N LYS A 31 10.24 -3.98 -6.37
CA LYS A 31 10.80 -4.56 -5.12
C LYS A 31 12.29 -4.39 -5.00
N ILE A 32 13.03 -4.65 -6.09
CA ILE A 32 14.48 -4.48 -6.11
C ILE A 32 14.84 -3.01 -5.95
N MET A 33 14.15 -2.12 -6.67
CA MET A 33 14.35 -0.68 -6.55
C MET A 33 14.11 -0.20 -5.12
N LYS A 34 13.00 -0.62 -4.50
CA LYS A 34 12.69 -0.28 -3.11
C LYS A 34 13.72 -0.86 -2.11
N MET A 35 14.18 -2.08 -2.35
CA MET A 35 15.24 -2.68 -1.55
C MET A 35 16.54 -1.86 -1.63
N LEU A 36 16.92 -1.41 -2.82
CA LEU A 36 18.09 -0.56 -3.01
C LEU A 36 17.91 0.80 -2.33
N ASP A 37 16.73 1.40 -2.45
CA ASP A 37 16.41 2.69 -1.84
C ASP A 37 16.45 2.62 -0.32
N ASN A 38 15.80 1.63 0.29
CA ASN A 38 15.80 1.40 1.73
C ASN A 38 17.22 1.21 2.32
N ASN A 39 18.16 0.74 1.50
CA ASN A 39 19.55 0.58 1.88
C ASN A 39 20.48 1.72 1.38
N ASN A 40 19.90 2.82 0.88
CA ASN A 40 20.63 3.96 0.30
C ASN A 40 21.61 3.55 -0.82
N LEU A 41 21.25 2.52 -1.59
CA LEU A 41 22.02 2.00 -2.72
C LEU A 41 21.45 2.42 -4.08
N LEU A 42 20.34 3.16 -4.12
CA LEU A 42 19.74 3.68 -5.35
C LEU A 42 20.48 4.94 -5.82
N ASP A 43 21.79 4.76 -6.07
CA ASP A 43 22.73 5.77 -6.53
C ASP A 43 23.65 5.17 -7.57
N GLU A 44 23.82 5.83 -8.71
CA GLU A 44 24.58 5.29 -9.84
C GLU A 44 26.04 4.98 -9.46
N SER A 45 26.68 5.85 -8.68
CA SER A 45 28.08 5.67 -8.27
C SER A 45 28.23 4.46 -7.35
N LYS A 46 27.28 4.26 -6.43
CA LYS A 46 27.29 3.10 -5.53
C LYS A 46 26.99 1.82 -6.30
N LEU A 47 26.05 1.85 -7.24
CA LEU A 47 25.76 0.69 -8.08
C LEU A 47 26.93 0.31 -8.96
N ASN A 48 27.59 1.29 -9.60
CA ASN A 48 28.80 1.05 -10.39
C ASN A 48 29.91 0.42 -9.53
N TYR A 49 30.10 0.91 -8.32
CA TYR A 49 31.08 0.33 -7.39
C TYR A 49 30.73 -1.12 -7.00
N LEU A 50 29.45 -1.42 -6.72
CA LEU A 50 29.01 -2.79 -6.44
C LEU A 50 29.19 -3.72 -7.66
N ILE A 51 28.93 -3.21 -8.87
CA ILE A 51 29.16 -3.94 -10.12
C ILE A 51 30.66 -4.23 -10.31
N ASP A 52 31.53 -3.26 -10.02
CA ASP A 52 32.97 -3.45 -10.10
C ASP A 52 33.47 -4.49 -9.07
N LEU A 53 32.89 -4.51 -7.87
CA LEU A 53 33.19 -5.54 -6.87
C LEU A 53 32.73 -6.93 -7.33
N ASP A 54 31.53 -7.06 -7.88
CA ASP A 54 30.99 -8.31 -8.43
C ASP A 54 31.86 -8.84 -9.60
N LYS A 55 32.39 -7.92 -10.43
CA LYS A 55 33.35 -8.23 -11.49
C LYS A 55 34.77 -8.46 -11.03
N GLN A 56 35.01 -8.45 -9.73
CA GLN A 56 36.32 -8.66 -9.13
C GLN A 56 37.38 -7.65 -9.57
N ASN A 57 36.97 -6.38 -9.81
CA ASN A 57 37.89 -5.31 -10.18
C ASN A 57 38.89 -5.08 -9.04
N PRO A 58 40.26 -5.21 -9.29
CA PRO A 58 41.27 -5.10 -8.24
C PRO A 58 41.26 -3.73 -7.54
N GLU A 59 40.96 -2.66 -8.25
CA GLU A 59 40.93 -1.31 -7.67
C GLU A 59 39.71 -1.15 -6.73
N ALA A 60 38.56 -1.69 -7.10
CA ALA A 60 37.37 -1.70 -6.26
C ALA A 60 37.55 -2.52 -4.99
N ILE A 61 38.21 -3.69 -5.09
CA ILE A 61 38.55 -4.55 -3.95
C ILE A 61 39.56 -3.83 -3.04
N THR A 62 40.58 -3.20 -3.60
CA THR A 62 41.55 -2.44 -2.82
C THR A 62 40.89 -1.28 -2.07
N LYS A 63 39.96 -0.59 -2.71
CA LYS A 63 39.17 0.46 -2.07
C LYS A 63 38.32 -0.12 -0.93
N LEU A 64 37.65 -1.26 -1.12
CA LEU A 64 36.84 -1.91 -0.09
C LEU A 64 37.69 -2.25 1.16
N LEU A 65 38.83 -2.85 0.97
CA LEU A 65 39.78 -3.18 2.08
C LEU A 65 40.22 -1.93 2.83
N LYS A 66 40.53 -0.86 2.10
CA LYS A 66 40.91 0.42 2.69
C LYS A 66 39.80 1.05 3.50
N ASP A 67 38.60 1.07 2.95
CA ASP A 67 37.43 1.70 3.56
C ASP A 67 36.89 0.89 4.75
N SER A 68 37.02 -0.44 4.72
CA SER A 68 36.62 -1.34 5.81
C SER A 68 37.56 -1.35 6.99
N GLY A 69 38.83 -0.88 6.82
CA GLY A 69 39.86 -0.95 7.84
C GLY A 69 40.36 -2.38 8.15
N ILE A 70 39.98 -3.34 7.30
CA ILE A 70 40.42 -4.73 7.45
C ILE A 70 41.84 -4.87 6.91
N ASP A 71 42.76 -5.37 7.74
CA ASP A 71 44.10 -5.72 7.29
C ASP A 71 44.02 -7.00 6.44
N PRO A 72 44.44 -6.95 5.15
CA PRO A 72 44.43 -8.12 4.28
C PRO A 72 45.23 -9.32 4.81
N LEU A 73 46.25 -9.08 5.64
CA LEU A 73 47.04 -10.13 6.25
C LEU A 73 46.29 -10.92 7.35
N ASN A 74 45.22 -10.35 7.87
CA ASN A 74 44.39 -10.99 8.90
C ASN A 74 43.15 -11.71 8.31
N VAL A 75 43.00 -11.72 6.98
CA VAL A 75 41.93 -12.46 6.31
C VAL A 75 42.44 -13.87 6.01
N ASP A 76 41.82 -14.84 6.69
CA ASP A 76 42.13 -16.25 6.39
C ASP A 76 41.38 -16.65 5.09
N ILE A 77 42.21 -16.82 4.03
CA ILE A 77 41.70 -17.16 2.70
C ILE A 77 41.54 -18.69 2.54
N GLU A 78 42.14 -19.49 3.44
CA GLU A 78 42.09 -20.95 3.38
C GLU A 78 40.84 -21.53 4.04
N GLU A 79 40.14 -20.80 4.93
CA GLU A 79 38.87 -21.21 5.46
C GLU A 79 37.73 -20.98 4.45
N ASP A 80 36.95 -22.03 4.21
CA ASP A 80 35.69 -21.89 3.43
C ASP A 80 34.78 -20.78 3.99
N SER A 81 34.46 -19.82 3.17
CA SER A 81 33.60 -18.69 3.58
C SER A 81 32.28 -19.18 4.11
N LYS A 82 32.01 -18.97 5.39
CA LYS A 82 30.73 -19.23 6.06
C LYS A 82 29.71 -18.12 5.82
N TYR A 83 30.04 -17.17 4.94
CA TYR A 83 29.17 -16.04 4.63
C TYR A 83 27.85 -16.49 4.00
N LYS A 84 26.75 -16.02 4.58
CA LYS A 84 25.42 -16.14 4.02
C LYS A 84 24.86 -14.75 3.79
N PRO A 85 24.39 -14.44 2.57
CA PRO A 85 23.79 -13.13 2.31
C PRO A 85 22.63 -12.85 3.27
N THR A 86 22.60 -11.65 3.80
CA THR A 86 21.42 -11.17 4.54
C THR A 86 20.30 -10.90 3.57
N ALA A 87 19.09 -11.34 3.91
CA ALA A 87 17.90 -11.07 3.09
C ALA A 87 17.38 -9.67 3.40
N TYR A 88 17.49 -8.75 2.45
CA TYR A 88 16.93 -7.39 2.50
C TYR A 88 15.62 -7.29 1.71
N THR A 89 14.83 -8.35 1.75
CA THR A 89 13.59 -8.42 0.96
C THR A 89 12.55 -7.42 1.44
N VAL A 90 11.92 -6.74 0.49
CA VAL A 90 10.81 -5.82 0.72
C VAL A 90 9.49 -6.59 0.64
N ASN A 91 8.53 -6.27 1.51
CA ASN A 91 7.23 -6.89 1.50
C ASN A 91 6.41 -6.40 0.29
N ASP A 92 5.61 -7.29 -0.32
CA ASP A 92 4.70 -6.93 -1.41
C ASP A 92 3.72 -5.83 -1.02
N LYS A 93 3.25 -5.84 0.23
CA LYS A 93 2.33 -4.84 0.77
C LYS A 93 2.97 -3.45 0.89
N GLU A 94 4.27 -3.37 1.19
CA GLU A 94 5.02 -2.11 1.23
C GLU A 94 5.09 -1.48 -0.17
N VAL A 95 5.39 -2.27 -1.19
CA VAL A 95 5.41 -1.79 -2.59
C VAL A 95 4.03 -1.36 -3.05
N GLU A 96 2.98 -2.09 -2.63
CA GLU A 96 1.60 -1.76 -2.95
C GLU A 96 1.16 -0.46 -2.27
N LEU A 97 1.53 -0.27 -1.01
CA LEU A 97 1.27 0.96 -0.26
C LEU A 97 1.93 2.17 -0.94
N ASP A 98 3.21 2.07 -1.30
CA ASP A 98 3.91 3.14 -2.01
C ASP A 98 3.22 3.47 -3.35
N THR A 99 2.84 2.44 -4.11
CA THR A 99 2.13 2.63 -5.39
C THR A 99 0.81 3.38 -5.20
N VAL A 100 0.04 3.02 -4.17
CA VAL A 100 -1.23 3.70 -3.85
C VAL A 100 -0.99 5.14 -3.43
N LEU A 101 0.03 5.39 -2.60
CA LEU A 101 0.37 6.75 -2.15
C LEU A 101 0.84 7.63 -3.32
N GLU A 102 1.64 7.09 -4.24
CA GLU A 102 2.06 7.79 -5.46
C GLU A 102 0.87 8.14 -6.36
N GLU A 103 -0.09 7.25 -6.51
CA GLU A 103 -1.29 7.50 -7.33
C GLU A 103 -2.15 8.65 -6.79
N ILE A 104 -2.30 8.74 -5.47
CA ILE A 104 -3.15 9.76 -4.86
C ILE A 104 -2.42 11.07 -4.50
N GLN A 105 -1.07 11.10 -4.55
CA GLN A 105 -0.26 12.24 -4.07
C GLN A 105 -0.62 13.59 -4.73
N HIS A 106 -1.16 13.54 -5.96
CA HIS A 106 -1.55 14.74 -6.71
C HIS A 106 -3.02 15.12 -6.52
N SER A 107 -3.80 14.35 -5.75
CA SER A 107 -5.18 14.68 -5.45
C SER A 107 -5.27 15.84 -4.44
N SER A 108 -6.33 16.65 -4.54
CA SER A 108 -6.58 17.74 -3.58
C SER A 108 -6.85 17.21 -2.16
N SER A 109 -7.34 15.99 -2.04
CA SER A 109 -7.68 15.30 -0.78
C SER A 109 -6.50 14.55 -0.14
N TYR A 110 -5.34 14.48 -0.81
CA TYR A 110 -4.18 13.70 -0.34
C TYR A 110 -3.79 14.02 1.11
N ARG A 111 -3.60 15.30 1.43
CA ARG A 111 -3.17 15.70 2.78
C ARG A 111 -4.18 15.31 3.86
N GLU A 112 -5.47 15.47 3.57
CA GLU A 112 -6.53 15.10 4.49
C GLU A 112 -6.62 13.58 4.63
N THR A 113 -6.46 12.84 3.55
CA THR A 113 -6.41 11.36 3.57
C THR A 113 -5.29 10.86 4.48
N ILE A 114 -4.09 11.39 4.33
CA ILE A 114 -2.95 11.03 5.18
C ILE A 114 -3.20 11.41 6.64
N ASP A 115 -3.74 12.60 6.91
CA ASP A 115 -4.07 13.04 8.27
C ASP A 115 -5.10 12.12 8.93
N VAL A 116 -6.14 11.74 8.20
CA VAL A 116 -7.18 10.81 8.69
C VAL A 116 -6.56 9.48 9.09
N ILE A 117 -5.79 8.88 8.20
CA ILE A 117 -5.21 7.55 8.42
C ILE A 117 -4.14 7.57 9.51
N SER A 118 -3.28 8.59 9.50
CA SER A 118 -2.14 8.63 10.41
C SER A 118 -2.50 9.10 11.81
N ASN A 119 -3.41 10.09 11.93
CA ASN A 119 -3.64 10.81 13.17
C ASN A 119 -5.04 10.60 13.78
N LYS A 120 -6.06 10.32 12.96
CA LYS A 120 -7.44 10.23 13.47
C LYS A 120 -7.89 8.79 13.68
N TRP A 121 -7.41 7.85 12.89
CA TRP A 121 -7.82 6.46 12.98
C TRP A 121 -6.99 5.64 13.97
N ASP A 122 -7.65 4.65 14.57
CA ASP A 122 -7.07 3.76 15.57
C ASP A 122 -6.08 2.74 14.96
N GLU A 123 -5.23 2.16 15.80
CA GLU A 123 -4.22 1.18 15.38
C GLU A 123 -4.81 -0.09 14.72
N PRO A 124 -5.95 -0.64 15.17
CA PRO A 124 -6.59 -1.74 14.45
C PRO A 124 -6.96 -1.37 13.01
N SER A 125 -7.48 -0.16 12.78
CA SER A 125 -7.82 0.33 11.44
C SER A 125 -6.59 0.51 10.56
N LYS A 126 -5.48 1.02 11.10
CA LYS A 126 -4.21 1.14 10.38
C LYS A 126 -3.68 -0.23 9.93
N ARG A 127 -3.81 -1.27 10.76
CA ARG A 127 -3.42 -2.64 10.39
C ARG A 127 -4.24 -3.18 9.22
N ILE A 128 -5.55 -2.93 9.20
CA ILE A 128 -6.42 -3.34 8.09
C ILE A 128 -5.99 -2.65 6.80
N ILE A 129 -5.62 -1.36 6.86
CA ILE A 129 -5.11 -0.61 5.71
C ILE A 129 -3.76 -1.17 5.23
N LEU A 130 -2.85 -1.54 6.14
CA LEU A 130 -1.60 -2.19 5.77
C LEU A 130 -1.81 -3.56 5.12
N ASP A 131 -2.90 -4.24 5.46
CA ASP A 131 -3.28 -5.51 4.84
C ASP A 131 -3.89 -5.33 3.44
N ASP A 132 -4.61 -4.24 3.22
CA ASP A 132 -5.17 -3.85 1.92
C ASP A 132 -4.98 -2.34 1.68
N PRO A 133 -3.85 -1.91 1.09
CA PRO A 133 -3.59 -0.50 0.82
C PRO A 133 -4.58 0.16 -0.16
N ASN A 134 -5.35 -0.62 -0.93
CA ASN A 134 -6.35 -0.08 -1.86
C ASN A 134 -7.46 0.70 -1.15
N ILE A 135 -7.69 0.41 0.12
CA ILE A 135 -8.62 1.16 0.98
C ILE A 135 -8.30 2.66 0.98
N ILE A 136 -7.01 3.02 0.92
CA ILE A 136 -6.56 4.42 0.90
C ILE A 136 -7.14 5.19 -0.29
N ARG A 137 -7.21 4.54 -1.47
CA ARG A 137 -7.83 5.16 -2.67
C ARG A 137 -9.29 5.50 -2.40
N HIS A 138 -10.05 4.54 -1.87
CA HIS A 138 -11.48 4.75 -1.58
C HIS A 138 -11.70 5.86 -0.56
N ILE A 139 -10.86 5.93 0.48
CA ILE A 139 -10.93 7.03 1.46
C ILE A 139 -10.60 8.37 0.79
N ASN A 140 -9.56 8.41 -0.06
CA ASN A 140 -9.17 9.61 -0.79
C ASN A 140 -10.30 10.11 -1.71
N ASP A 141 -10.98 9.20 -2.41
CA ASP A 141 -12.11 9.51 -3.28
C ASP A 141 -13.29 10.02 -2.45
N HIS A 142 -13.66 9.34 -1.37
CA HIS A 142 -14.73 9.75 -0.48
C HIS A 142 -14.47 11.10 0.20
N ILE A 143 -13.20 11.43 0.52
CA ILE A 143 -12.84 12.76 1.03
C ILE A 143 -13.02 13.81 -0.07
N SER A 144 -12.55 13.53 -1.29
CA SER A 144 -12.67 14.47 -2.42
C SER A 144 -14.13 14.75 -2.79
N GLU A 145 -15.00 13.79 -2.61
CA GLU A 145 -16.44 13.86 -2.89
C GLU A 145 -17.26 14.41 -1.71
N GLY A 146 -16.64 14.59 -0.54
CA GLY A 146 -17.32 15.04 0.69
C GLY A 146 -18.10 13.93 1.41
N VAL A 147 -18.14 12.73 0.85
CA VAL A 147 -18.85 11.55 1.39
C VAL A 147 -18.25 11.13 2.73
N TYR A 148 -16.92 11.22 2.89
CA TYR A 148 -16.24 10.88 4.14
C TYR A 148 -16.80 11.66 5.34
N GLY A 149 -16.98 12.97 5.20
CA GLY A 149 -17.53 13.81 6.28
C GLY A 149 -18.96 13.47 6.66
N GLU A 150 -19.79 13.12 5.67
CA GLU A 150 -21.18 12.69 5.90
C GLU A 150 -21.23 11.38 6.71
N ILE A 151 -20.43 10.39 6.33
CA ILE A 151 -20.33 9.11 7.03
C ILE A 151 -19.80 9.31 8.45
N MET A 152 -18.71 10.07 8.62
CA MET A 152 -18.10 10.30 9.93
C MET A 152 -19.03 11.01 10.89
N THR A 153 -19.84 11.96 10.43
CA THR A 153 -20.86 12.60 11.26
C THR A 153 -21.83 11.58 11.86
N VAL A 154 -22.23 10.58 11.08
CA VAL A 154 -23.11 9.50 11.57
C VAL A 154 -22.35 8.55 12.50
N VAL A 155 -21.11 8.19 12.16
CA VAL A 155 -20.23 7.35 13.04
C VAL A 155 -20.09 7.97 14.41
N GLU A 156 -19.75 9.25 14.49
CA GLU A 156 -19.59 9.97 15.76
C GLU A 156 -20.89 9.99 16.58
N ARG A 157 -22.03 10.21 15.92
CA ARG A 157 -23.34 10.15 16.58
C ARG A 157 -23.65 8.74 17.12
N GLU A 158 -23.41 7.70 16.35
CA GLU A 158 -23.65 6.32 16.79
C GLU A 158 -22.69 5.90 17.91
N ARG A 159 -21.44 6.41 17.91
CA ARG A 159 -20.50 6.26 19.02
C ARG A 159 -20.97 6.96 20.28
N ALA A 160 -21.44 8.19 20.17
CA ALA A 160 -22.01 8.93 21.29
C ALA A 160 -23.22 8.23 21.93
N LEU A 161 -23.97 7.46 21.13
CA LEU A 161 -25.08 6.62 21.58
C LEU A 161 -24.64 5.23 22.10
N GLY A 162 -23.32 4.95 22.10
CA GLY A 162 -22.76 3.68 22.57
C GLY A 162 -22.88 2.49 21.63
N ARG A 163 -23.46 2.66 20.42
CA ARG A 163 -23.73 1.55 19.49
C ARG A 163 -22.49 1.05 18.75
N LEU A 164 -21.49 1.90 18.56
CA LEU A 164 -20.21 1.57 17.89
C LEU A 164 -19.03 1.62 18.88
N SER A 165 -19.28 1.41 20.16
CA SER A 165 -18.22 1.39 21.18
C SER A 165 -17.27 0.21 20.95
N GLY A 166 -15.96 0.47 20.89
CA GLY A 166 -14.93 -0.57 20.69
C GLY A 166 -14.84 -1.13 19.27
N VAL A 167 -15.61 -0.59 18.32
CA VAL A 167 -15.51 -0.95 16.92
C VAL A 167 -14.39 -0.14 16.26
N PRO A 168 -13.42 -0.77 15.53
CA PRO A 168 -12.38 -0.07 14.81
C PRO A 168 -12.95 0.99 13.85
N ASP A 169 -12.22 2.11 13.68
CA ASP A 169 -12.69 3.26 12.88
C ASP A 169 -13.11 2.88 11.47
N ILE A 170 -12.28 2.11 10.77
CA ILE A 170 -12.57 1.66 9.41
C ILE A 170 -13.80 0.73 9.36
N THR A 171 -13.98 -0.11 10.37
CA THR A 171 -15.13 -1.03 10.43
C THR A 171 -16.41 -0.26 10.69
N ALA A 172 -16.37 0.71 11.61
CA ALA A 172 -17.50 1.61 11.90
C ALA A 172 -17.84 2.45 10.65
N TYR A 173 -16.82 2.98 9.99
CA TYR A 173 -16.95 3.74 8.76
C TYR A 173 -17.65 2.93 7.65
N ASN A 174 -17.19 1.71 7.39
CA ASN A 174 -17.77 0.84 6.37
C ASN A 174 -19.21 0.45 6.70
N GLN A 175 -19.51 0.06 7.96
CA GLN A 175 -20.86 -0.31 8.38
C GLN A 175 -21.85 0.84 8.21
N VAL A 176 -21.44 2.05 8.58
CA VAL A 176 -22.30 3.25 8.43
C VAL A 176 -22.44 3.61 6.97
N GLY A 177 -21.36 3.57 6.17
CA GLY A 177 -21.38 3.85 4.75
C GLY A 177 -22.32 2.92 3.99
N GLU A 178 -22.23 1.60 4.21
CA GLU A 178 -23.13 0.61 3.63
C GLU A 178 -24.61 0.87 4.01
N HIS A 179 -24.84 1.21 5.28
CA HIS A 179 -26.19 1.52 5.75
C HIS A 179 -26.75 2.80 5.11
N MET A 180 -25.95 3.85 4.98
CA MET A 180 -26.33 5.10 4.31
C MET A 180 -26.59 4.87 2.82
N GLN A 181 -25.76 4.07 2.16
CA GLN A 181 -25.95 3.69 0.76
C GLN A 181 -27.23 2.89 0.55
N ALA A 182 -27.49 1.89 1.38
CA ALA A 182 -28.73 1.08 1.31
C ALA A 182 -30.01 1.90 1.51
N LYS A 183 -29.91 3.01 2.26
CA LYS A 183 -31.03 3.95 2.47
C LYS A 183 -31.09 5.08 1.46
N GLY A 184 -30.18 5.14 0.49
CA GLY A 184 -30.11 6.23 -0.47
C GLY A 184 -29.87 7.60 0.16
N MET A 185 -29.12 7.63 1.28
CA MET A 185 -28.89 8.86 2.06
C MET A 185 -27.81 9.75 1.44
N PHE A 186 -26.97 9.23 0.56
CA PHE A 186 -26.02 10.04 -0.20
C PHE A 186 -26.79 10.83 -1.26
N LYS A 187 -26.58 12.15 -1.30
CA LYS A 187 -27.11 12.98 -2.39
C LYS A 187 -26.60 12.41 -3.70
N ALA A 188 -27.48 12.13 -4.64
CA ALA A 188 -27.14 11.59 -5.94
C ALA A 188 -26.12 12.48 -6.65
N GLN A 189 -24.86 12.20 -6.46
CA GLN A 189 -23.81 12.67 -7.33
C GLN A 189 -23.79 11.73 -8.52
N GLN A 190 -23.75 12.28 -9.72
CA GLN A 190 -23.70 11.53 -10.96
C GLN A 190 -22.51 10.59 -10.93
N THR A 191 -22.78 9.32 -10.68
CA THR A 191 -21.78 8.26 -10.64
C THR A 191 -21.31 7.97 -12.05
N THR A 192 -20.06 8.29 -12.34
CA THR A 192 -19.30 7.50 -13.31
C THR A 192 -19.17 6.07 -12.75
N PRO A 193 -19.48 5.02 -13.52
CA PRO A 193 -19.48 3.67 -12.98
C PRO A 193 -18.05 3.25 -12.68
N ALA A 194 -17.71 3.17 -11.39
CA ALA A 194 -16.50 2.54 -10.91
C ALA A 194 -16.60 1.03 -11.14
N ALA A 195 -15.51 0.47 -11.68
CA ALA A 195 -15.36 -0.93 -11.99
C ALA A 195 -15.64 -1.82 -10.76
N ASN A 196 -16.51 -2.79 -10.97
CA ASN A 196 -16.92 -3.85 -10.07
C ASN A 196 -15.67 -4.60 -9.52
N THR A 197 -15.23 -4.27 -8.33
CA THR A 197 -14.33 -5.16 -7.57
C THR A 197 -15.19 -6.00 -6.64
N ASN A 198 -15.32 -7.28 -6.99
CA ASN A 198 -15.90 -8.33 -6.15
C ASN A 198 -15.10 -8.43 -4.84
N VAL A 199 -15.49 -7.66 -3.84
CA VAL A 199 -15.08 -7.92 -2.46
C VAL A 199 -15.97 -9.07 -1.98
N LYS A 200 -15.39 -10.26 -1.82
CA LYS A 200 -16.07 -11.40 -1.17
C LYS A 200 -16.56 -10.95 0.21
N PRO A 201 -17.82 -11.25 0.57
CA PRO A 201 -18.30 -10.97 1.92
C PRO A 201 -17.43 -11.72 2.93
N ILE A 202 -16.93 -11.01 3.93
CA ILE A 202 -16.25 -11.61 5.09
C ILE A 202 -17.29 -12.47 5.81
N GLU A 203 -17.05 -13.78 5.88
CA GLU A 203 -17.88 -14.73 6.59
C GLU A 203 -18.13 -14.25 8.02
N LYS A 204 -19.40 -14.19 8.40
CA LYS A 204 -19.85 -13.87 9.75
C LYS A 204 -19.20 -14.81 10.74
N SER A 205 -18.37 -14.29 11.64
CA SER A 205 -17.84 -15.01 12.78
C SER A 205 -19.02 -15.61 13.56
N LYS A 206 -18.96 -16.93 13.79
CA LYS A 206 -19.94 -17.70 14.56
C LYS A 206 -20.13 -17.06 15.94
N LYS A 207 -21.39 -16.79 16.28
CA LYS A 207 -21.83 -16.50 17.64
C LYS A 207 -21.31 -17.60 18.57
N ILE A 208 -20.54 -17.20 19.57
CA ILE A 208 -20.22 -18.07 20.70
C ILE A 208 -21.44 -18.06 21.59
N ASP A 209 -22.11 -19.20 21.70
CA ASP A 209 -23.19 -19.43 22.66
C ASP A 209 -22.63 -19.44 24.08
N PRO A 210 -23.20 -18.68 25.02
CA PRO A 210 -22.85 -18.77 26.42
C PRO A 210 -23.70 -19.82 27.09
N LYS A 211 -23.28 -21.08 27.04
CA LYS A 211 -23.76 -22.13 27.94
C LYS A 211 -22.73 -23.24 28.03
N LEU A 212 -22.00 -23.28 29.15
CA LEU A 212 -21.83 -24.49 29.97
C LEU A 212 -20.94 -24.16 31.19
N ASN A 213 -21.59 -24.26 32.32
CA ASN A 213 -21.09 -24.54 33.70
C ASN A 213 -19.74 -24.00 34.13
#